data_201587f1ea250255b6576b8ac7aee848
#
_entry.id   201587f1ea250255b6576b8ac7aee848
#
_cell.length_a   1.000
_cell.length_b   1.000
_cell.length_c   1.000
_cell.angle_alpha   90.00
_cell.angle_beta   90.00
_cell.angle_gamma   90.00
#
_symmetry.space_group_name_H-M   'P 1'
#
loop_
_entity.id
_entity.type
_entity.pdbx_description
1 polymer ?
#
loop_
_entity_poly.entity_id
_entity_poly.type
_entity_poly.pdbx_seq_one_letter_code
_entity_poly.pdbx_strand_id
1 'polypeptide(L)'
;TSSVTAFEFDSTSGALKEVQTLSTLPGSHANKRNSTAELLMHPSGRFLYCSNRGHDSIAVFEISETSGMMKLVEIQVLGVKTPRGFGIDPTGQYLIAGGQNSNDVRVFKINPDDGAIEPTGSPIPVPCPVCVQFLYPKINQYEPIFDGKTTKGWEGSEEWFRVEKGAIVAGSLEKKIPKNQFLVTNKSYQDFDLKFKAKLVGKGKNAGVQFWSERIPNHHEMIGFQSDIGMMGKVSIWGALYDESRRRKFLTNVSNPTQKATNLNSWNEFRIRAEGDVITIWINGALATRYFENASESKIPRNGRFGLQIHSGPPAEAWYKDIQIKEL
;
A
#
# COMPACT_ATOMS: atom_id res chain seq x y z
N THR A 1 25.27 13.24 22.16
CA THR A 1 25.56 13.90 20.87
C THR A 1 24.36 14.78 20.47
N SER A 2 24.63 15.76 19.65
CA SER A 2 23.62 16.70 19.13
C SER A 2 23.70 16.70 17.60
N SER A 3 23.65 15.50 17.02
CA SER A 3 23.77 15.28 15.57
C SER A 3 22.87 14.15 15.09
N VAL A 4 22.61 14.16 13.79
CA VAL A 4 21.98 13.10 13.01
C VAL A 4 22.99 12.62 11.98
N THR A 5 23.15 11.30 11.83
CA THR A 5 24.05 10.68 10.87
C THR A 5 23.28 9.81 9.90
N ALA A 6 23.49 10.00 8.61
CA ALA A 6 23.00 9.13 7.54
C ALA A 6 24.03 8.06 7.19
N PHE A 7 23.55 6.85 6.96
CA PHE A 7 24.37 5.71 6.54
C PHE A 7 23.81 5.10 5.27
N GLU A 8 24.71 4.67 4.40
CA GLU A 8 24.40 3.72 3.33
C GLU A 8 24.33 2.32 3.95
N PHE A 9 23.27 1.57 3.67
CA PHE A 9 23.05 0.22 4.19
C PHE A 9 23.21 -0.81 3.09
N ASP A 10 24.16 -1.71 3.25
CA ASP A 10 24.29 -2.89 2.39
C ASP A 10 23.40 -4.02 2.93
N SER A 11 22.29 -4.27 2.23
CA SER A 11 21.33 -5.31 2.61
C SER A 11 21.86 -6.75 2.49
N THR A 12 22.99 -6.96 1.80
CA THR A 12 23.62 -8.28 1.62
C THR A 12 24.51 -8.64 2.80
N SER A 13 25.33 -7.68 3.25
CA SER A 13 26.30 -7.87 4.35
C SER A 13 25.79 -7.35 5.69
N GLY A 14 24.74 -6.51 5.70
CA GLY A 14 24.29 -5.77 6.89
C GLY A 14 25.22 -4.61 7.27
N ALA A 15 26.20 -4.27 6.46
CA ALA A 15 27.17 -3.21 6.75
C ALA A 15 26.56 -1.82 6.62
N LEU A 16 27.03 -0.90 7.47
CA LEU A 16 26.70 0.52 7.44
C LEU A 16 27.96 1.33 7.09
N LYS A 17 27.82 2.24 6.14
CA LYS A 17 28.86 3.20 5.78
C LYS A 17 28.35 4.61 6.02
N GLU A 18 29.03 5.38 6.85
CA GLU A 18 28.67 6.78 7.11
C GLU A 18 28.74 7.59 5.80
N VAL A 19 27.67 8.35 5.55
CA VAL A 19 27.54 9.21 4.36
C VAL A 19 27.62 10.68 4.77
N GLN A 20 26.91 11.06 5.84
CA GLN A 20 26.82 12.44 6.27
C GLN A 20 26.46 12.55 7.75
N THR A 21 27.05 13.50 8.46
CA THR A 21 26.67 13.87 9.83
C THR A 21 26.38 15.36 9.90
N LEU A 22 25.18 15.74 10.40
CA LEU A 22 24.74 17.12 10.58
C LEU A 22 24.41 17.42 12.03
N SER A 23 24.71 18.66 12.49
CA SER A 23 24.28 19.15 13.80
C SER A 23 22.78 19.36 13.86
N THR A 24 22.16 19.04 15.02
CA THR A 24 20.77 19.35 15.34
C THR A 24 20.62 20.68 16.10
N LEU A 25 21.72 21.39 16.35
CA LEU A 25 21.74 22.63 17.13
C LEU A 25 22.24 23.81 16.29
N PRO A 26 21.76 25.03 16.58
CA PRO A 26 22.35 26.24 16.04
C PRO A 26 23.77 26.43 16.60
N GLY A 27 24.65 27.08 15.82
CA GLY A 27 26.04 27.33 16.24
C GLY A 27 26.16 28.05 17.60
N SER A 28 25.22 28.91 17.94
CA SER A 28 25.14 29.62 19.22
C SER A 28 24.89 28.71 20.45
N HIS A 29 24.48 27.46 20.22
CA HIS A 29 24.20 26.46 21.27
C HIS A 29 25.17 25.30 21.28
N ALA A 30 26.14 25.22 20.38
CA ALA A 30 27.01 24.08 20.14
C ALA A 30 27.75 23.57 21.40
N ASN A 31 28.11 24.47 22.35
CA ASN A 31 28.85 24.16 23.59
C ASN A 31 27.97 24.08 24.83
N LYS A 32 26.63 24.07 24.68
CA LYS A 32 25.71 23.96 25.80
C LYS A 32 25.21 22.52 25.97
N ARG A 33 24.80 22.19 27.23
CA ARG A 33 24.27 20.85 27.52
C ARG A 33 23.03 20.58 26.69
N ASN A 34 23.07 19.55 25.86
CA ASN A 34 21.97 19.07 25.05
C ASN A 34 22.10 17.58 24.80
N SER A 35 21.02 16.92 24.48
CA SER A 35 21.00 15.56 23.94
C SER A 35 19.83 15.38 22.99
N THR A 36 20.04 14.76 21.83
CA THR A 36 18.97 14.30 20.95
C THR A 36 18.15 13.20 21.62
N ALA A 37 16.91 13.02 21.21
CA ALA A 37 16.03 11.97 21.74
C ALA A 37 15.30 11.24 20.63
N GLU A 38 14.14 11.73 20.21
CA GLU A 38 13.32 11.11 19.17
C GLU A 38 13.79 11.53 17.78
N LEU A 39 13.73 10.58 16.83
CA LEU A 39 14.07 10.78 15.42
C LEU A 39 12.98 10.11 14.56
N LEU A 40 12.22 10.90 13.81
CA LEU A 40 11.13 10.40 12.98
C LEU A 40 11.23 10.93 11.56
N MET A 41 10.98 10.02 10.61
CA MET A 41 10.78 10.36 9.20
C MET A 41 9.35 10.80 8.97
N HIS A 42 9.14 11.85 8.18
CA HIS A 42 7.83 12.22 7.66
C HIS A 42 7.24 11.09 6.80
N PRO A 43 5.93 10.85 6.80
CA PRO A 43 5.30 9.81 5.97
C PRO A 43 5.62 9.89 4.47
N SER A 44 5.88 11.10 3.93
CA SER A 44 6.31 11.28 2.54
C SER A 44 7.73 10.81 2.23
N GLY A 45 8.56 10.56 3.25
CA GLY A 45 9.99 10.27 3.07
C GLY A 45 10.88 11.49 2.78
N ARG A 46 10.30 12.70 2.61
CA ARG A 46 11.04 13.92 2.21
C ARG A 46 11.69 14.66 3.38
N PHE A 47 11.19 14.49 4.60
CA PHE A 47 11.65 15.24 5.77
C PHE A 47 11.97 14.35 6.95
N LEU A 48 12.95 14.76 7.75
CA LEU A 48 13.39 14.11 8.97
C LEU A 48 13.36 15.10 10.12
N TYR A 49 12.85 14.66 11.26
CA TYR A 49 12.70 15.49 12.47
C TYR A 49 13.48 14.87 13.61
N CYS A 50 14.22 15.70 14.38
CA CYS A 50 15.01 15.27 15.52
C CYS A 50 14.82 16.19 16.71
N SER A 51 14.38 15.66 17.87
CA SER A 51 14.18 16.47 19.06
C SER A 51 15.47 16.67 19.87
N ASN A 52 15.61 17.85 20.48
CA ASN A 52 16.73 18.30 21.31
C ASN A 52 16.28 18.60 22.74
N ARG A 53 16.78 17.83 23.70
CA ARG A 53 16.55 18.05 25.14
C ARG A 53 17.65 18.92 25.70
N GLY A 54 17.33 20.14 26.09
CA GLY A 54 18.27 21.18 26.57
C GLY A 54 18.16 22.45 25.73
N HIS A 55 18.15 22.37 24.41
CA HIS A 55 17.73 23.48 23.52
C HIS A 55 16.20 23.53 23.38
N ASP A 56 15.52 22.42 23.69
CA ASP A 56 14.05 22.28 23.69
C ASP A 56 13.44 22.64 22.32
N SER A 57 14.01 22.03 21.27
CA SER A 57 13.65 22.26 19.87
C SER A 57 13.50 20.96 19.08
N ILE A 58 12.99 21.09 17.88
CA ILE A 58 13.10 20.07 16.82
C ILE A 58 13.93 20.65 15.68
N ALA A 59 14.95 19.89 15.24
CA ALA A 59 15.66 20.14 14.00
C ALA A 59 14.94 19.42 12.87
N VAL A 60 14.69 20.14 11.77
CA VAL A 60 14.01 19.66 10.57
C VAL A 60 15.02 19.58 9.43
N PHE A 61 15.09 18.45 8.76
CA PHE A 61 15.95 18.23 7.60
C PHE A 61 15.12 17.81 6.40
N GLU A 62 15.44 18.36 5.26
CA GLU A 62 14.99 17.90 3.95
C GLU A 62 15.91 16.79 3.45
N ILE A 63 15.36 15.73 2.85
CA ILE A 63 16.10 14.61 2.28
C ILE A 63 16.01 14.67 0.78
N SER A 64 17.15 14.69 0.10
CA SER A 64 17.22 14.61 -1.36
C SER A 64 16.77 13.23 -1.84
N GLU A 65 15.73 13.16 -2.65
CA GLU A 65 15.22 11.91 -3.24
C GLU A 65 16.25 11.18 -4.12
N THR A 66 17.18 11.92 -4.71
CA THR A 66 18.18 11.37 -5.64
C THR A 66 19.44 10.89 -4.94
N SER A 67 19.87 11.56 -3.88
CA SER A 67 21.15 11.27 -3.20
C SER A 67 21.02 10.77 -1.76
N GLY A 68 19.82 10.89 -1.15
CA GLY A 68 19.61 10.59 0.26
C GLY A 68 20.31 11.58 1.23
N MET A 69 20.95 12.63 0.70
CA MET A 69 21.65 13.63 1.53
C MET A 69 20.64 14.54 2.23
N MET A 70 20.97 14.87 3.48
CA MET A 70 20.16 15.75 4.32
C MET A 70 20.61 17.20 4.21
N LYS A 71 19.65 18.11 4.26
CA LYS A 71 19.87 19.56 4.36
C LYS A 71 19.03 20.10 5.51
N LEU A 72 19.66 20.84 6.44
CA LEU A 72 18.92 21.50 7.51
C LEU A 72 17.96 22.55 6.95
N VAL A 73 16.69 22.43 7.30
CA VAL A 73 15.64 23.40 6.97
C VAL A 73 15.54 24.43 8.09
N GLU A 74 15.28 23.97 9.33
CA GLU A 74 15.13 24.84 10.49
C GLU A 74 15.45 24.12 11.80
N ILE A 75 15.56 24.91 12.88
CA ILE A 75 15.60 24.43 14.27
C ILE A 75 14.53 25.18 15.04
N GLN A 76 13.36 24.59 15.14
CA GLN A 76 12.16 25.22 15.75
C GLN A 76 12.19 24.99 17.26
N VAL A 77 12.19 26.07 18.04
CA VAL A 77 12.01 26.02 19.50
C VAL A 77 10.54 25.74 19.82
N LEU A 78 10.30 24.69 20.63
CA LEU A 78 8.95 24.16 20.80
C LEU A 78 8.10 24.86 21.84
N GLY A 79 8.73 25.59 22.77
CA GLY A 79 8.04 26.19 23.93
C GLY A 79 7.57 25.15 24.97
N VAL A 80 8.03 23.91 24.88
CA VAL A 80 7.95 22.87 25.92
C VAL A 80 9.34 22.60 26.47
N LYS A 81 9.46 21.92 27.63
CA LYS A 81 10.77 21.56 28.23
C LYS A 81 11.01 20.07 28.15
N THR A 82 12.22 19.73 27.72
CA THR A 82 12.70 18.34 27.58
C THR A 82 11.79 17.53 26.64
N PRO A 83 11.75 17.87 25.33
CA PRO A 83 10.96 17.14 24.34
C PRO A 83 11.56 15.75 24.08
N ARG A 84 11.23 14.80 24.96
CA ARG A 84 11.79 13.44 24.92
C ARG A 84 11.18 12.60 23.79
N GLY A 85 9.88 12.77 23.55
CA GLY A 85 9.18 12.10 22.46
C GLY A 85 8.27 13.08 21.73
N PHE A 86 8.10 12.83 20.44
CA PHE A 86 7.09 13.47 19.61
C PHE A 86 6.55 12.45 18.63
N GLY A 87 5.43 12.74 17.98
CA GLY A 87 4.84 11.92 16.94
C GLY A 87 4.40 12.77 15.77
N ILE A 88 4.43 12.21 14.57
CA ILE A 88 3.87 12.80 13.35
C ILE A 88 2.60 12.01 13.03
N ASP A 89 1.51 12.71 12.76
CA ASP A 89 0.26 12.06 12.39
C ASP A 89 0.39 11.31 11.05
N PRO A 90 -0.41 10.27 10.80
CA PRO A 90 -0.31 9.46 9.59
C PRO A 90 -0.49 10.22 8.29
N THR A 91 -1.19 11.36 8.33
CA THR A 91 -1.37 12.22 7.13
C THR A 91 -0.17 13.12 6.85
N GLY A 92 0.76 13.23 7.82
CA GLY A 92 1.92 14.11 7.74
C GLY A 92 1.59 15.60 7.92
N GLN A 93 0.37 15.93 8.35
CA GLN A 93 -0.03 17.34 8.46
C GLN A 93 0.31 17.96 9.82
N TYR A 94 0.44 17.12 10.86
CA TYR A 94 0.65 17.59 12.23
C TYR A 94 1.76 16.80 12.94
N LEU A 95 2.47 17.53 13.81
CA LEU A 95 3.44 16.97 14.77
C LEU A 95 2.97 17.31 16.17
N ILE A 96 3.01 16.35 17.09
CA ILE A 96 2.71 16.55 18.51
C ILE A 96 3.99 16.30 19.31
N ALA A 97 4.45 17.30 20.07
CA ALA A 97 5.64 17.21 20.91
C ALA A 97 5.29 17.20 22.41
N GLY A 98 5.82 16.23 23.14
CA GLY A 98 5.66 16.10 24.60
C GLY A 98 6.77 16.77 25.36
N GLY A 99 6.42 17.69 26.28
CA GLY A 99 7.33 18.36 27.19
C GLY A 99 7.41 17.65 28.53
N GLN A 100 8.34 16.71 28.69
CA GLN A 100 8.48 15.90 29.92
C GLN A 100 8.55 16.77 31.19
N ASN A 101 9.30 17.86 31.16
CA ASN A 101 9.55 18.72 32.32
C ASN A 101 8.63 19.94 32.37
N SER A 102 7.88 20.24 31.31
CA SER A 102 6.83 21.27 31.30
C SER A 102 5.44 20.72 31.58
N ASN A 103 5.28 19.36 31.60
CA ASN A 103 4.01 18.69 31.83
C ASN A 103 2.89 19.13 30.85
N ASP A 104 3.26 19.24 29.59
CA ASP A 104 2.33 19.60 28.51
C ASP A 104 2.70 18.95 27.19
N VAL A 105 1.76 18.97 26.27
CA VAL A 105 2.01 18.65 24.86
C VAL A 105 1.65 19.84 24.00
N ARG A 106 2.35 20.03 22.89
CA ARG A 106 2.05 21.03 21.88
C ARG A 106 1.86 20.41 20.50
N VAL A 107 0.94 20.98 19.76
CA VAL A 107 0.65 20.59 18.38
C VAL A 107 1.29 21.61 17.44
N PHE A 108 1.89 21.10 16.37
CA PHE A 108 2.50 21.89 15.30
C PHE A 108 1.89 21.45 13.98
N LYS A 109 1.61 22.42 13.11
CA LYS A 109 1.26 22.14 11.71
C LYS A 109 2.55 22.01 10.92
N ILE A 110 2.61 21.01 10.03
CA ILE A 110 3.74 20.78 9.13
C ILE A 110 3.44 21.45 7.78
N ASN A 111 4.39 22.22 7.28
CA ASN A 111 4.31 22.77 5.94
C ASN A 111 4.68 21.68 4.92
N PRO A 112 3.78 21.32 3.97
CA PRO A 112 4.02 20.23 3.02
C PRO A 112 5.13 20.53 2.00
N ASP A 113 5.50 21.78 1.80
CA ASP A 113 6.47 22.18 0.78
C ASP A 113 7.92 22.04 1.28
N ASP A 114 8.21 22.47 2.50
CA ASP A 114 9.56 22.51 3.08
C ASP A 114 9.71 21.74 4.39
N GLY A 115 8.62 21.20 4.96
CA GLY A 115 8.63 20.43 6.20
C GLY A 115 8.75 21.26 7.48
N ALA A 116 8.80 22.58 7.39
CA ALA A 116 8.85 23.48 8.55
C ALA A 116 7.62 23.30 9.46
N ILE A 117 7.80 23.54 10.77
CA ILE A 117 6.73 23.34 11.74
C ILE A 117 6.32 24.64 12.43
N GLU A 118 5.03 24.89 12.51
CA GLU A 118 4.45 26.04 13.20
C GLU A 118 3.53 25.61 14.34
N PRO A 119 3.65 26.22 15.55
CA PRO A 119 2.76 25.89 16.66
C PRO A 119 1.31 26.24 16.32
N THR A 120 0.38 25.33 16.67
CA THR A 120 -1.07 25.56 16.51
C THR A 120 -1.79 25.25 17.82
N GLY A 121 -2.81 26.08 18.14
CA GLY A 121 -3.56 25.94 19.36
C GLY A 121 -2.78 26.25 20.63
N SER A 122 -3.41 25.98 21.80
CA SER A 122 -2.80 26.14 23.11
C SER A 122 -2.16 24.85 23.60
N PRO A 123 -1.13 24.92 24.47
CA PRO A 123 -0.58 23.75 25.12
C PRO A 123 -1.66 22.96 25.88
N ILE A 124 -1.59 21.64 25.83
CA ILE A 124 -2.50 20.72 26.51
C ILE A 124 -1.77 20.14 27.74
N PRO A 125 -2.27 20.30 28.95
CA PRO A 125 -1.66 19.75 30.16
C PRO A 125 -1.66 18.22 30.12
N VAL A 126 -0.45 17.59 30.18
CA VAL A 126 -0.25 16.14 30.26
C VAL A 126 0.92 15.90 31.20
N PRO A 127 0.75 15.22 32.34
CA PRO A 127 1.86 14.96 33.27
C PRO A 127 2.98 14.10 32.63
N CYS A 128 4.20 14.63 32.65
CA CYS A 128 5.43 13.95 32.22
C CYS A 128 5.32 13.18 30.87
N PRO A 129 4.85 13.77 29.76
CA PRO A 129 4.72 13.08 28.51
C PRO A 129 6.10 12.71 27.94
N VAL A 130 6.34 11.43 27.65
CA VAL A 130 7.62 10.92 27.17
C VAL A 130 7.52 10.16 25.85
N CYS A 131 6.30 9.88 25.40
CA CYS A 131 6.02 9.18 24.16
C CYS A 131 4.71 9.70 23.56
N VAL A 132 4.67 9.86 22.25
CA VAL A 132 3.48 10.17 21.47
C VAL A 132 3.30 9.08 20.43
N GLN A 133 2.17 8.40 20.47
CA GLN A 133 1.82 7.37 19.49
C GLN A 133 0.44 7.65 18.90
N PHE A 134 0.34 7.56 17.60
CA PHE A 134 -0.95 7.63 16.92
C PHE A 134 -1.53 6.23 16.84
N LEU A 135 -2.74 6.06 17.35
CA LEU A 135 -3.51 4.85 17.09
C LEU A 135 -4.08 4.98 15.69
N TYR A 136 -3.54 4.19 14.79
CA TYR A 136 -4.17 4.04 13.48
C TYR A 136 -5.54 3.38 13.71
N PRO A 137 -6.65 3.96 13.28
CA PRO A 137 -7.86 3.17 13.14
C PRO A 137 -7.46 1.93 12.32
N LYS A 138 -8.13 0.81 12.50
CA LYS A 138 -7.83 -0.52 11.88
C LYS A 138 -7.59 -0.55 10.37
N ILE A 139 -7.45 0.60 9.71
CA ILE A 139 -7.20 0.84 8.28
C ILE A 139 -5.95 0.10 7.78
N ASN A 140 -5.04 -0.32 8.69
CA ASN A 140 -3.81 -1.01 8.32
C ASN A 140 -3.89 -2.55 8.42
N GLN A 141 -5.06 -3.11 8.70
CA GLN A 141 -5.30 -4.55 8.72
C GLN A 141 -6.05 -4.98 7.45
N TYR A 142 -5.78 -6.21 7.00
CA TYR A 142 -6.60 -6.80 5.96
C TYR A 142 -7.99 -7.09 6.51
N GLU A 143 -9.01 -6.56 5.86
CA GLU A 143 -10.40 -6.82 6.17
C GLU A 143 -11.02 -7.76 5.14
N PRO A 144 -11.82 -8.75 5.57
CA PRO A 144 -12.48 -9.64 4.63
C PRO A 144 -13.56 -8.87 3.85
N ILE A 145 -13.53 -8.97 2.52
CA ILE A 145 -14.57 -8.49 1.61
C ILE A 145 -15.46 -9.63 1.09
N PHE A 146 -15.23 -10.83 1.58
CA PHE A 146 -16.07 -12.01 1.41
C PHE A 146 -16.15 -12.75 2.75
N ASP A 147 -17.37 -13.04 3.20
CA ASP A 147 -17.67 -13.63 4.51
C ASP A 147 -17.56 -15.17 4.54
N GLY A 148 -17.23 -15.79 3.39
CA GLY A 148 -17.19 -17.25 3.24
C GLY A 148 -18.56 -17.93 3.14
N LYS A 149 -19.66 -17.17 3.19
CA LYS A 149 -21.04 -17.71 3.27
C LYS A 149 -22.00 -17.13 2.24
N THR A 150 -21.86 -15.86 1.90
CA THR A 150 -22.79 -15.14 1.03
C THR A 150 -22.06 -14.27 0.01
N THR A 151 -22.71 -13.90 -1.07
CA THR A 151 -22.23 -12.90 -2.03
C THR A 151 -22.64 -11.47 -1.65
N LYS A 152 -22.99 -11.22 -0.39
CA LYS A 152 -23.35 -9.89 0.09
C LYS A 152 -22.20 -8.90 -0.16
N GLY A 153 -22.51 -7.75 -0.75
CA GLY A 153 -21.51 -6.76 -1.15
C GLY A 153 -20.93 -6.97 -2.55
N TRP A 154 -21.44 -7.98 -3.26
CA TRP A 154 -21.09 -8.29 -4.64
C TRP A 154 -22.35 -8.34 -5.51
N GLU A 155 -22.21 -8.06 -6.80
CA GLU A 155 -23.25 -8.19 -7.81
C GLU A 155 -22.80 -9.11 -8.95
N GLY A 156 -23.69 -9.94 -9.45
CA GLY A 156 -23.42 -10.85 -10.57
C GLY A 156 -24.56 -11.84 -10.77
N SER A 157 -24.43 -12.72 -11.77
CA SER A 157 -25.45 -13.72 -12.10
C SER A 157 -25.40 -14.90 -11.14
N GLU A 158 -26.49 -15.18 -10.44
CA GLU A 158 -26.64 -16.36 -9.59
C GLU A 158 -26.57 -17.68 -10.39
N GLU A 159 -26.80 -17.67 -11.68
CA GLU A 159 -26.60 -18.84 -12.55
C GLU A 159 -25.13 -19.24 -12.63
N TRP A 160 -24.21 -18.26 -12.60
CA TRP A 160 -22.79 -18.48 -12.82
C TRP A 160 -21.92 -18.34 -11.58
N PHE A 161 -22.46 -17.78 -10.48
CA PHE A 161 -21.75 -17.60 -9.22
C PHE A 161 -22.55 -18.16 -8.06
N ARG A 162 -21.89 -18.97 -7.25
CA ARG A 162 -22.43 -19.54 -6.02
C ARG A 162 -21.37 -19.57 -4.93
N VAL A 163 -21.81 -19.78 -3.69
CA VAL A 163 -20.89 -20.03 -2.57
C VAL A 163 -20.92 -21.52 -2.25
N GLU A 164 -19.74 -22.13 -2.21
CA GLU A 164 -19.57 -23.54 -1.88
C GLU A 164 -18.27 -23.75 -1.07
N LYS A 165 -18.35 -24.47 0.05
CA LYS A 165 -17.19 -24.80 0.91
C LYS A 165 -16.34 -23.59 1.30
N GLY A 166 -16.97 -22.46 1.62
CA GLY A 166 -16.28 -21.22 2.01
C GLY A 166 -15.60 -20.48 0.86
N ALA A 167 -15.96 -20.77 -0.38
CA ALA A 167 -15.43 -20.11 -1.57
C ALA A 167 -16.55 -19.62 -2.49
N ILE A 168 -16.28 -18.52 -3.21
CA ILE A 168 -17.05 -18.14 -4.39
C ILE A 168 -16.62 -19.05 -5.54
N VAL A 169 -17.57 -19.71 -6.17
CA VAL A 169 -17.36 -20.57 -7.33
C VAL A 169 -17.98 -19.91 -8.54
N ALA A 170 -17.17 -19.61 -9.52
CA ALA A 170 -17.56 -19.02 -10.80
C ALA A 170 -17.55 -20.07 -11.90
N GLY A 171 -18.65 -20.21 -12.64
CA GLY A 171 -18.77 -21.16 -13.74
C GLY A 171 -19.41 -22.50 -13.38
N SER A 172 -19.24 -23.48 -14.27
CA SER A 172 -19.84 -24.82 -14.16
C SER A 172 -18.95 -25.88 -14.82
N LEU A 173 -18.84 -27.06 -14.21
CA LEU A 173 -18.19 -28.23 -14.80
C LEU A 173 -19.10 -28.98 -15.81
N GLU A 174 -20.38 -28.68 -15.81
CA GLU A 174 -21.38 -29.36 -16.65
C GLU A 174 -21.73 -28.56 -17.92
N LYS A 175 -21.77 -27.22 -17.81
CA LYS A 175 -22.23 -26.33 -18.86
C LYS A 175 -21.08 -25.55 -19.48
N LYS A 176 -21.13 -25.36 -20.81
CA LYS A 176 -20.28 -24.38 -21.50
C LYS A 176 -20.64 -22.98 -21.03
N ILE A 177 -19.61 -22.15 -20.78
CA ILE A 177 -19.76 -20.75 -20.40
C ILE A 177 -19.93 -19.94 -21.70
N PRO A 178 -21.11 -19.33 -21.96
CA PRO A 178 -21.40 -18.73 -23.27
C PRO A 178 -20.65 -17.43 -23.53
N LYS A 179 -20.39 -16.64 -22.47
CA LYS A 179 -19.68 -15.35 -22.49
C LYS A 179 -18.99 -15.15 -21.15
N ASN A 180 -18.04 -14.22 -21.10
CA ASN A 180 -17.37 -13.87 -19.86
C ASN A 180 -18.38 -13.46 -18.77
N GLN A 181 -18.20 -13.94 -17.57
CA GLN A 181 -19.06 -13.67 -16.42
C GLN A 181 -18.23 -13.05 -15.31
N PHE A 182 -18.78 -12.07 -14.61
CA PHE A 182 -18.12 -11.36 -13.53
C PHE A 182 -19.02 -11.24 -12.31
N LEU A 183 -18.46 -11.53 -11.13
CA LEU A 183 -19.00 -11.13 -9.84
C LEU A 183 -18.21 -9.92 -9.35
N VAL A 184 -18.88 -8.80 -9.12
CA VAL A 184 -18.27 -7.47 -8.99
C VAL A 184 -18.59 -6.89 -7.62
N THR A 185 -17.61 -6.29 -6.94
CA THR A 185 -17.84 -5.59 -5.66
C THR A 185 -18.79 -4.39 -5.86
N ASN A 186 -19.66 -4.13 -4.87
CA ASN A 186 -20.49 -2.93 -4.89
C ASN A 186 -19.67 -1.67 -4.56
N LYS A 187 -18.59 -1.82 -3.77
CA LYS A 187 -17.67 -0.76 -3.40
C LYS A 187 -16.52 -0.64 -4.41
N SER A 188 -16.11 0.58 -4.69
CA SER A 188 -14.89 0.91 -5.43
C SER A 188 -13.73 1.15 -4.47
N TYR A 189 -12.51 0.93 -4.95
CA TYR A 189 -11.28 1.05 -4.18
C TYR A 189 -10.25 1.84 -5.00
N GLN A 190 -9.50 2.71 -4.32
CA GLN A 190 -8.43 3.50 -4.92
C GLN A 190 -7.10 2.75 -4.78
N ASP A 191 -6.28 3.12 -3.84
CA ASP A 191 -5.04 2.41 -3.54
C ASP A 191 -5.31 1.25 -2.59
N PHE A 192 -4.78 0.07 -2.89
CA PHE A 192 -5.11 -1.13 -2.13
C PHE A 192 -4.02 -2.20 -2.16
N ASP A 193 -4.10 -3.11 -1.21
CA ASP A 193 -3.38 -4.37 -1.15
C ASP A 193 -4.41 -5.51 -0.94
N LEU A 194 -4.69 -6.27 -2.00
CA LEU A 194 -5.69 -7.34 -2.05
C LEU A 194 -5.00 -8.70 -1.92
N LYS A 195 -5.50 -9.54 -1.03
CA LYS A 195 -5.09 -10.95 -0.90
C LYS A 195 -6.28 -11.87 -1.12
N PHE A 196 -6.04 -12.97 -1.80
CA PHE A 196 -7.03 -14.04 -1.98
C PHE A 196 -6.35 -15.34 -2.37
N LYS A 197 -7.11 -16.44 -2.31
CA LYS A 197 -6.70 -17.72 -2.89
C LYS A 197 -7.60 -18.05 -4.08
N ALA A 198 -6.99 -18.56 -5.15
CA ALA A 198 -7.70 -19.02 -6.33
C ALA A 198 -7.22 -20.38 -6.81
N LYS A 199 -8.14 -21.14 -7.43
CA LYS A 199 -7.84 -22.34 -8.22
C LYS A 199 -8.76 -22.39 -9.44
N LEU A 200 -8.30 -23.04 -10.50
CA LEU A 200 -9.04 -23.23 -11.73
C LEU A 200 -9.13 -24.72 -12.02
N VAL A 201 -10.35 -25.23 -12.23
CA VAL A 201 -10.62 -26.65 -12.51
C VAL A 201 -11.51 -26.79 -13.75
N GLY A 202 -11.44 -27.95 -14.42
CA GLY A 202 -12.21 -28.26 -15.59
C GLY A 202 -11.41 -28.14 -16.90
N LYS A 203 -12.15 -28.07 -18.03
CA LYS A 203 -11.56 -28.02 -19.37
C LYS A 203 -11.25 -26.58 -19.83
N GLY A 204 -11.99 -25.59 -19.34
CA GLY A 204 -11.67 -24.17 -19.54
C GLY A 204 -10.38 -23.78 -18.84
N LYS A 205 -9.60 -22.91 -19.46
CA LYS A 205 -8.24 -22.59 -19.02
C LYS A 205 -8.03 -21.11 -18.73
N ASN A 206 -9.12 -20.32 -18.52
CA ASN A 206 -9.00 -18.90 -18.31
C ASN A 206 -10.04 -18.37 -17.30
N ALA A 207 -9.53 -17.57 -16.38
CA ALA A 207 -10.25 -16.80 -15.37
C ALA A 207 -9.39 -15.59 -15.00
N GLY A 208 -9.83 -14.75 -14.07
CA GLY A 208 -9.04 -13.60 -13.62
C GLY A 208 -9.70 -12.81 -12.50
N VAL A 209 -8.95 -11.87 -11.97
CA VAL A 209 -9.45 -10.88 -11.02
C VAL A 209 -9.17 -9.49 -11.58
N GLN A 210 -10.24 -8.77 -11.88
CA GLN A 210 -10.18 -7.38 -12.30
C GLN A 210 -10.08 -6.43 -11.11
N PHE A 211 -9.39 -5.31 -11.32
CA PHE A 211 -9.26 -4.23 -10.35
C PHE A 211 -9.12 -2.89 -11.07
N TRP A 212 -9.44 -1.80 -10.36
CA TRP A 212 -9.63 -0.48 -10.96
C TRP A 212 -10.51 -0.57 -12.22
N SER A 213 -11.58 -1.35 -12.09
CA SER A 213 -12.42 -1.73 -13.22
C SER A 213 -13.85 -1.29 -13.00
N GLU A 214 -14.56 -1.11 -14.11
CA GLU A 214 -15.98 -0.76 -14.13
C GLU A 214 -16.74 -1.65 -15.07
N ARG A 215 -18.08 -1.80 -14.82
CA ARG A 215 -18.99 -2.43 -15.77
C ARG A 215 -19.13 -1.56 -17.02
N ILE A 216 -19.10 -2.19 -18.19
CA ILE A 216 -19.48 -1.51 -19.43
C ILE A 216 -21.03 -1.48 -19.49
N PRO A 217 -21.66 -0.29 -19.59
CA PRO A 217 -23.12 -0.20 -19.64
C PRO A 217 -23.74 -1.06 -20.75
N ASN A 218 -24.75 -1.85 -20.41
CA ASN A 218 -25.45 -2.76 -21.33
C ASN A 218 -24.55 -3.81 -22.00
N HIS A 219 -23.45 -4.15 -21.38
CA HIS A 219 -22.52 -5.17 -21.87
C HIS A 219 -22.15 -6.17 -20.77
N HIS A 220 -21.71 -7.38 -21.17
CA HIS A 220 -21.32 -8.41 -20.22
C HIS A 220 -19.88 -8.26 -19.71
N GLU A 221 -19.06 -7.47 -20.39
CA GLU A 221 -17.67 -7.22 -20.03
C GLU A 221 -17.50 -6.14 -18.96
N MET A 222 -16.31 -6.13 -18.38
CA MET A 222 -15.79 -5.02 -17.59
C MET A 222 -14.64 -4.36 -18.34
N ILE A 223 -14.31 -3.13 -17.97
CA ILE A 223 -13.18 -2.37 -18.49
C ILE A 223 -12.22 -2.04 -17.33
N GLY A 224 -10.98 -2.50 -17.41
CA GLY A 224 -9.97 -2.27 -16.38
C GLY A 224 -8.79 -3.20 -16.46
N PHE A 225 -7.96 -3.20 -15.42
CA PHE A 225 -6.83 -4.12 -15.29
C PHE A 225 -7.29 -5.48 -14.80
N GLN A 226 -6.66 -6.54 -15.28
CA GLN A 226 -6.93 -7.92 -14.87
C GLN A 226 -5.64 -8.65 -14.52
N SER A 227 -5.61 -9.27 -13.35
CA SER A 227 -4.64 -10.31 -13.04
C SER A 227 -5.20 -11.65 -13.52
N ASP A 228 -4.59 -12.21 -14.55
CA ASP A 228 -5.07 -13.44 -15.18
C ASP A 228 -4.76 -14.70 -14.36
N ILE A 229 -5.62 -15.70 -14.52
CA ILE A 229 -5.56 -17.02 -13.92
C ILE A 229 -5.78 -18.05 -15.03
N GLY A 230 -4.74 -18.78 -15.43
CA GLY A 230 -4.93 -19.82 -16.42
C GLY A 230 -3.79 -20.06 -17.39
N MET A 231 -4.17 -20.59 -18.55
CA MET A 231 -3.24 -20.96 -19.62
C MET A 231 -3.72 -20.43 -20.97
N MET A 232 -2.83 -19.85 -21.73
CA MET A 232 -3.02 -19.51 -23.14
C MET A 232 -2.23 -20.51 -24.00
N GLY A 233 -2.91 -21.55 -24.48
CA GLY A 233 -2.24 -22.70 -25.10
C GLY A 233 -1.32 -23.41 -24.09
N LYS A 234 0.00 -23.37 -24.34
CA LYS A 234 1.03 -23.95 -23.45
C LYS A 234 1.65 -22.90 -22.51
N VAL A 235 1.30 -21.64 -22.65
CA VAL A 235 1.87 -20.53 -21.88
C VAL A 235 1.02 -20.27 -20.63
N SER A 236 1.64 -20.24 -19.46
CA SER A 236 0.98 -19.84 -18.23
C SER A 236 0.77 -18.33 -18.23
N ILE A 237 -0.48 -17.91 -17.96
CA ILE A 237 -0.85 -16.51 -17.79
C ILE A 237 -1.14 -16.17 -16.34
N TRP A 238 -0.89 -17.07 -15.41
CA TRP A 238 -1.08 -16.87 -13.98
C TRP A 238 -0.31 -15.64 -13.49
N GLY A 239 -1.03 -14.61 -13.02
CA GLY A 239 -0.46 -13.36 -12.54
C GLY A 239 0.04 -12.40 -13.63
N ALA A 240 -0.18 -12.70 -14.90
CA ALA A 240 0.03 -11.74 -15.97
C ALA A 240 -0.98 -10.59 -15.87
N LEU A 241 -0.54 -9.39 -16.22
CA LEU A 241 -1.39 -8.20 -16.23
C LEU A 241 -1.95 -7.96 -17.62
N TYR A 242 -3.26 -8.03 -17.74
CA TYR A 242 -4.01 -7.76 -18.96
C TYR A 242 -4.83 -6.47 -18.81
N ASP A 243 -5.00 -5.71 -19.89
CA ASP A 243 -5.86 -4.52 -19.93
C ASP A 243 -7.16 -4.84 -20.70
N GLU A 244 -8.18 -5.23 -19.93
CA GLU A 244 -9.45 -5.70 -20.47
C GLU A 244 -10.28 -4.54 -21.03
N SER A 245 -10.80 -4.77 -22.22
CA SER A 245 -11.74 -3.88 -22.94
C SER A 245 -11.22 -2.47 -23.29
N ARG A 246 -9.98 -2.09 -22.85
CA ARG A 246 -9.30 -0.87 -23.27
C ARG A 246 -8.26 -1.17 -24.35
N ARG A 247 -7.02 -1.55 -23.93
CA ARG A 247 -5.90 -1.86 -24.83
C ARG A 247 -5.94 -3.28 -25.38
N ARG A 248 -6.71 -4.18 -24.72
CA ARG A 248 -6.91 -5.60 -25.09
C ARG A 248 -5.59 -6.34 -25.33
N LYS A 249 -4.65 -6.14 -24.44
CA LYS A 249 -3.32 -6.76 -24.52
C LYS A 249 -2.71 -7.00 -23.13
N PHE A 250 -1.78 -7.93 -23.06
CA PHE A 250 -0.90 -8.05 -21.91
C PHE A 250 0.01 -6.83 -21.81
N LEU A 251 0.15 -6.29 -20.62
CA LEU A 251 0.99 -5.13 -20.31
C LEU A 251 2.37 -5.57 -19.83
N THR A 252 2.52 -6.82 -19.46
CA THR A 252 3.77 -7.43 -19.01
C THR A 252 4.05 -8.73 -19.76
N ASN A 253 5.31 -9.17 -19.72
CA ASN A 253 5.69 -10.42 -20.37
C ASN A 253 4.98 -11.61 -19.71
N VAL A 254 4.25 -12.41 -20.50
CA VAL A 254 3.53 -13.60 -20.04
C VAL A 254 4.44 -14.78 -19.70
N SER A 255 5.69 -14.82 -20.20
CA SER A 255 6.69 -15.82 -19.82
C SER A 255 7.25 -15.50 -18.43
N ASN A 256 6.50 -15.87 -17.43
CA ASN A 256 6.61 -15.41 -16.06
C ASN A 256 7.52 -16.33 -15.23
N PRO A 257 8.40 -15.77 -14.37
CA PRO A 257 9.21 -16.57 -13.43
C PRO A 257 8.37 -17.36 -12.42
N THR A 258 7.09 -17.03 -12.24
CA THR A 258 6.19 -17.74 -11.31
C THR A 258 5.66 -19.07 -11.82
N GLN A 259 5.94 -19.50 -13.05
CA GLN A 259 5.48 -20.81 -13.56
C GLN A 259 5.84 -21.97 -12.62
N LYS A 260 7.03 -21.91 -11.99
CA LYS A 260 7.48 -22.91 -11.01
C LYS A 260 6.79 -22.77 -9.65
N ALA A 261 6.31 -21.59 -9.30
CA ALA A 261 5.63 -21.31 -8.04
C ALA A 261 4.13 -21.59 -8.11
N THR A 262 3.55 -21.67 -9.32
CA THR A 262 2.11 -21.85 -9.51
C THR A 262 1.72 -23.33 -9.47
N ASN A 263 0.75 -23.66 -8.63
CA ASN A 263 0.16 -25.00 -8.58
C ASN A 263 -1.11 -25.03 -9.46
N LEU A 264 -1.01 -25.64 -10.62
CA LEU A 264 -2.09 -25.67 -11.62
C LEU A 264 -3.32 -26.48 -11.17
N ASN A 265 -3.18 -27.39 -10.20
CA ASN A 265 -4.22 -28.31 -9.76
C ASN A 265 -4.73 -28.03 -8.35
N SER A 266 -4.31 -26.96 -7.72
CA SER A 266 -4.68 -26.63 -6.35
C SER A 266 -4.80 -25.13 -6.13
N TRP A 267 -4.99 -24.74 -4.88
CA TRP A 267 -5.05 -23.37 -4.46
C TRP A 267 -3.71 -22.65 -4.63
N ASN A 268 -3.77 -21.42 -5.11
CA ASN A 268 -2.65 -20.49 -5.18
C ASN A 268 -3.01 -19.23 -4.41
N GLU A 269 -2.07 -18.69 -3.66
CA GLU A 269 -2.21 -17.40 -2.98
C GLU A 269 -1.85 -16.28 -3.96
N PHE A 270 -2.75 -15.32 -4.07
CA PHE A 270 -2.54 -14.08 -4.82
C PHE A 270 -2.40 -12.91 -3.86
N ARG A 271 -1.52 -12.00 -4.20
CA ARG A 271 -1.49 -10.66 -3.66
C ARG A 271 -1.37 -9.67 -4.80
N ILE A 272 -2.27 -8.70 -4.84
CA ILE A 272 -2.28 -7.60 -5.81
C ILE A 272 -2.18 -6.31 -5.02
N ARG A 273 -1.07 -5.59 -5.16
CA ARG A 273 -0.92 -4.24 -4.61
C ARG A 273 -0.95 -3.25 -5.75
N ALA A 274 -1.86 -2.29 -5.67
CA ALA A 274 -1.98 -1.18 -6.59
C ALA A 274 -1.98 0.12 -5.78
N GLU A 275 -0.94 0.94 -5.96
CA GLU A 275 -0.70 2.16 -5.19
C GLU A 275 -0.09 3.21 -6.11
N GLY A 276 -0.76 4.38 -6.23
CA GLY A 276 -0.38 5.39 -7.19
C GLY A 276 -0.29 4.83 -8.61
N ASP A 277 0.87 4.91 -9.21
CA ASP A 277 1.12 4.42 -10.58
C ASP A 277 1.68 2.99 -10.64
N VAL A 278 1.86 2.32 -9.50
CA VAL A 278 2.54 1.02 -9.44
C VAL A 278 1.55 -0.11 -9.18
N ILE A 279 1.55 -1.11 -10.06
CA ILE A 279 0.82 -2.37 -9.89
C ILE A 279 1.84 -3.49 -9.66
N THR A 280 1.68 -4.24 -8.58
CA THR A 280 2.54 -5.39 -8.26
C THR A 280 1.68 -6.61 -7.93
N ILE A 281 1.97 -7.75 -8.56
CA ILE A 281 1.25 -9.02 -8.39
C ILE A 281 2.23 -10.09 -7.96
N TRP A 282 1.86 -10.84 -6.91
CA TRP A 282 2.59 -12.02 -6.44
C TRP A 282 1.68 -13.24 -6.47
N ILE A 283 2.29 -14.41 -6.73
CA ILE A 283 1.64 -15.72 -6.62
C ILE A 283 2.50 -16.60 -5.72
N ASN A 284 1.92 -17.16 -4.67
CA ASN A 284 2.61 -17.99 -3.68
C ASN A 284 3.91 -17.35 -3.16
N GLY A 285 3.88 -16.02 -2.95
CA GLY A 285 5.02 -15.22 -2.50
C GLY A 285 6.02 -14.83 -3.60
N ALA A 286 5.98 -15.44 -4.79
CA ALA A 286 6.87 -15.09 -5.90
C ALA A 286 6.31 -13.90 -6.70
N LEU A 287 7.17 -12.94 -7.04
CA LEU A 287 6.81 -11.78 -7.86
C LEU A 287 6.44 -12.24 -9.28
N ALA A 288 5.17 -12.03 -9.66
CA ALA A 288 4.63 -12.35 -10.97
C ALA A 288 4.72 -11.16 -11.94
N THR A 289 4.30 -10.01 -11.48
CA THR A 289 4.23 -8.80 -12.28
C THR A 289 4.59 -7.59 -11.43
N ARG A 290 5.37 -6.68 -12.01
CA ARG A 290 5.49 -5.31 -11.56
C ARG A 290 5.37 -4.40 -12.77
N TYR A 291 4.41 -3.48 -12.74
CA TYR A 291 4.07 -2.62 -13.84
C TYR A 291 3.89 -1.18 -13.37
N PHE A 292 4.39 -0.25 -14.15
CA PHE A 292 4.22 1.18 -13.92
C PHE A 292 3.27 1.74 -15.00
N GLU A 293 2.16 2.31 -14.55
CA GLU A 293 1.18 2.98 -15.40
C GLU A 293 1.22 4.48 -15.11
N ASN A 294 1.76 5.25 -16.02
CA ASN A 294 1.80 6.71 -15.85
C ASN A 294 0.37 7.29 -15.94
N ALA A 295 -0.24 7.62 -14.80
CA ALA A 295 -1.61 8.12 -14.72
C ALA A 295 -1.77 9.47 -15.43
N SER A 296 -0.74 10.33 -15.41
CA SER A 296 -0.77 11.64 -16.03
C SER A 296 -0.82 11.57 -17.57
N GLU A 297 -0.18 10.53 -18.14
CA GLU A 297 -0.15 10.31 -19.59
C GLU A 297 -1.36 9.47 -20.05
N SER A 298 -1.64 8.36 -19.36
CA SER A 298 -2.67 7.41 -19.79
C SER A 298 -4.10 7.87 -19.47
N LYS A 299 -4.25 8.75 -18.47
CA LYS A 299 -5.55 9.19 -17.92
C LYS A 299 -6.45 8.03 -17.45
N ILE A 300 -5.85 6.89 -17.13
CA ILE A 300 -6.58 5.72 -16.61
C ILE A 300 -6.92 5.95 -15.14
N PRO A 301 -8.20 5.79 -14.74
CA PRO A 301 -8.61 5.97 -13.35
C PRO A 301 -7.87 5.04 -12.39
N ARG A 302 -7.49 5.56 -11.23
CA ARG A 302 -6.92 4.81 -10.09
C ARG A 302 -7.98 4.53 -9.03
N ASN A 303 -9.20 4.34 -9.45
CA ASN A 303 -10.33 3.97 -8.62
C ASN A 303 -11.27 3.09 -9.43
N GLY A 304 -11.80 2.04 -8.82
CA GLY A 304 -12.72 1.13 -9.48
C GLY A 304 -13.01 -0.09 -8.61
N ARG A 305 -13.80 -0.99 -9.15
CA ARG A 305 -14.30 -2.18 -8.47
C ARG A 305 -13.42 -3.41 -8.76
N PHE A 306 -13.53 -4.42 -7.91
CA PHE A 306 -12.99 -5.75 -8.21
C PHE A 306 -14.05 -6.58 -8.96
N GLY A 307 -13.57 -7.41 -9.90
CA GLY A 307 -14.41 -8.36 -10.63
C GLY A 307 -13.76 -9.74 -10.65
N LEU A 308 -14.42 -10.74 -10.06
CA LEU A 308 -14.03 -12.15 -10.18
C LEU A 308 -14.57 -12.69 -11.49
N GLN A 309 -13.68 -13.13 -12.39
CA GLN A 309 -14.04 -13.57 -13.72
C GLN A 309 -14.04 -15.11 -13.84
N ILE A 310 -14.99 -15.64 -14.63
CA ILE A 310 -14.84 -16.88 -15.37
C ILE A 310 -14.98 -16.60 -16.85
N HIS A 311 -13.99 -17.01 -17.64
CA HIS A 311 -13.94 -16.75 -19.07
C HIS A 311 -14.88 -17.69 -19.85
N SER A 312 -15.45 -17.19 -20.94
CA SER A 312 -16.23 -17.98 -21.87
C SER A 312 -15.43 -19.17 -22.43
N GLY A 313 -16.08 -20.28 -22.63
CA GLY A 313 -15.40 -21.46 -23.17
C GLY A 313 -15.96 -22.78 -22.65
N PRO A 314 -15.15 -23.86 -22.72
CA PRO A 314 -15.52 -25.17 -22.21
C PRO A 314 -15.87 -25.17 -20.73
N PRO A 315 -16.61 -26.17 -20.22
CA PRO A 315 -16.92 -26.29 -18.80
C PRO A 315 -15.70 -26.15 -17.90
N ALA A 316 -15.79 -25.21 -16.95
CA ALA A 316 -14.75 -24.91 -15.98
C ALA A 316 -15.32 -24.17 -14.78
N GLU A 317 -14.59 -24.23 -13.66
CA GLU A 317 -14.86 -23.45 -12.46
C GLU A 317 -13.60 -22.74 -11.98
N ALA A 318 -13.71 -21.44 -11.76
CA ALA A 318 -12.75 -20.67 -11.00
C ALA A 318 -13.27 -20.52 -9.54
N TRP A 319 -12.44 -20.85 -8.59
CA TRP A 319 -12.75 -20.83 -7.18
C TRP A 319 -11.94 -19.74 -6.49
N TYR A 320 -12.59 -18.90 -5.68
CA TYR A 320 -11.99 -17.77 -4.97
C TYR A 320 -12.37 -17.81 -3.50
N LYS A 321 -11.40 -17.67 -2.60
CA LYS A 321 -11.64 -17.61 -1.15
C LYS A 321 -10.61 -16.77 -0.40
N ASP A 322 -10.85 -16.58 0.89
CA ASP A 322 -9.97 -15.82 1.79
C ASP A 322 -9.69 -14.42 1.22
N ILE A 323 -10.74 -13.78 0.64
CA ILE A 323 -10.61 -12.51 -0.07
C ILE A 323 -10.58 -11.38 0.98
N GLN A 324 -9.43 -10.72 1.09
CA GLN A 324 -9.17 -9.70 2.09
C GLN A 324 -8.49 -8.51 1.43
N ILE A 325 -8.85 -7.31 1.86
CA ILE A 325 -8.28 -6.06 1.37
C ILE A 325 -7.71 -5.23 2.51
N LYS A 326 -6.66 -4.49 2.18
CA LYS A 326 -6.15 -3.36 2.94
C LYS A 326 -6.22 -2.14 2.02
N GLU A 327 -7.01 -1.14 2.35
CA GLU A 327 -6.97 0.17 1.71
C GLU A 327 -5.70 0.90 2.15
N LEU A 328 -4.99 1.57 1.22
CA LEU A 328 -3.69 2.20 1.44
C LEU A 328 -3.81 3.71 1.48
#